data_01dcbd079345c3243853be2073317b99
#
_entry.id   01dcbd079345c3243853be2073317b99
#
_cell.length_a   1.000
_cell.length_b   1.000
_cell.length_c   1.000
_cell.angle_alpha   90.00
_cell.angle_beta   90.00
_cell.angle_gamma   90.00
#
_symmetry.space_group_name_H-M   'P 1'
#
loop_
_entity.id
_entity.type
_entity.pdbx_description
1 polymer ?
#
loop_
_entity_poly.entity_id
_entity_poly.type
_entity_poly.pdbx_seq_one_letter_code
_entity_poly.pdbx_strand_id
1 'polypeptide(L)'
;QIGDANYVQRGRQFTSPFGHGTGFVTEGGMGFASTGGDPIIDEYEASILPEIEARLGANRRRMRGLHCTIFPNFSWLNPARTLRVWQPKGPNVFEIWSFVFVDKQAPEEVKEATRWVTQMQFGPAGLAEQDDGENWGLISGNLASRGPQIHKLALNYTMGLGHEGADPQFPGQVLPHLFGEMAQRMFYRRWAEFMTSSEWPMPA
;
A
#
# COMPACT_ATOMS: atom_id res chain seq x y z
N GLN A 1 18.95 7.02 1.30
CA GLN A 1 18.09 6.41 2.36
C GLN A 1 17.69 4.96 2.02
N ILE A 2 17.49 4.62 0.77
CA ILE A 2 17.20 3.22 0.35
C ILE A 2 18.41 2.30 0.56
N GLY A 3 19.62 2.86 0.68
CA GLY A 3 20.86 2.10 0.97
C GLY A 3 21.16 1.90 2.46
N ASP A 4 20.33 2.41 3.36
CA ASP A 4 20.52 2.19 4.80
C ASP A 4 19.97 0.83 5.19
N ALA A 5 20.87 -0.10 5.58
CA ALA A 5 20.48 -1.44 6.02
C ALA A 5 19.49 -1.45 7.20
N ASN A 6 19.46 -0.39 7.99
CA ASN A 6 18.52 -0.24 9.11
C ASN A 6 17.13 0.21 8.66
N TYR A 7 16.96 0.69 7.42
CA TYR A 7 15.69 1.16 6.92
C TYR A 7 14.61 0.07 6.96
N VAL A 8 14.97 -1.14 6.54
CA VAL A 8 14.05 -2.30 6.54
C VAL A 8 13.58 -2.64 7.96
N GLN A 9 14.45 -2.49 8.94
CA GLN A 9 14.16 -2.79 10.35
C GLN A 9 13.29 -1.73 11.04
N ARG A 10 13.19 -0.53 10.47
CA ARG A 10 12.34 0.55 11.01
C ARG A 10 10.87 0.41 10.63
N GLY A 11 10.53 -0.55 9.81
CA GLY A 11 9.17 -0.80 9.36
C GLY A 11 8.56 -2.04 9.97
N ARG A 12 7.27 -2.16 9.73
CA ARG A 12 6.45 -3.34 10.05
C ARG A 12 5.51 -3.58 8.89
N GLN A 13 5.12 -4.84 8.74
CA GLN A 13 3.93 -5.19 7.96
C GLN A 13 2.90 -5.79 8.90
N PHE A 14 1.63 -5.57 8.63
CA PHE A 14 0.57 -6.32 9.28
C PHE A 14 -0.48 -6.76 8.26
N THR A 15 -1.17 -7.83 8.60
CA THR A 15 -2.24 -8.38 7.78
C THR A 15 -3.34 -8.95 8.67
N SER A 16 -4.52 -9.12 8.10
CA SER A 16 -5.66 -9.73 8.76
C SER A 16 -6.13 -10.96 8.00
N PRO A 17 -6.88 -11.87 8.65
CA PRO A 17 -7.47 -13.03 7.98
C PRO A 17 -8.48 -12.65 6.89
N PHE A 18 -8.91 -11.40 6.83
CA PHE A 18 -9.76 -10.87 5.76
C PHE A 18 -9.01 -10.55 4.46
N GLY A 19 -7.70 -10.82 4.38
CA GLY A 19 -6.88 -10.52 3.21
C GLY A 19 -6.43 -9.07 3.10
N HIS A 20 -6.68 -8.26 4.12
CA HIS A 20 -6.18 -6.89 4.17
C HIS A 20 -4.71 -6.88 4.60
N GLY A 21 -3.95 -5.94 4.08
CA GLY A 21 -2.55 -5.83 4.45
C GLY A 21 -1.97 -4.46 4.19
N THR A 22 -0.96 -4.08 4.95
CA THR A 22 -0.19 -2.87 4.75
C THR A 22 1.22 -2.99 5.30
N GLY A 23 2.12 -2.20 4.73
CA GLY A 23 3.41 -1.90 5.33
C GLY A 23 3.45 -0.46 5.81
N PHE A 24 4.24 -0.19 6.85
CA PHE A 24 4.48 1.16 7.35
C PHE A 24 5.88 1.29 7.96
N VAL A 25 6.40 2.49 7.99
CA VAL A 25 7.63 2.85 8.70
C VAL A 25 7.30 3.59 9.98
N THR A 26 8.06 3.32 11.02
CA THR A 26 7.88 3.93 12.34
C THR A 26 8.80 5.12 12.58
N GLU A 27 9.90 5.23 11.82
CA GLU A 27 10.87 6.32 11.94
C GLU A 27 11.45 6.67 10.58
N GLY A 28 11.61 7.96 10.30
CA GLY A 28 12.25 8.45 9.09
C GLY A 28 11.50 8.07 7.82
N GLY A 29 10.46 8.78 7.48
CA GLY A 29 9.62 8.49 6.31
C GLY A 29 10.41 8.33 5.01
N MET A 30 9.83 7.65 4.03
CA MET A 30 10.35 7.61 2.66
C MET A 30 10.28 9.02 2.08
N GLY A 31 11.42 9.61 1.78
CA GLY A 31 11.53 11.03 1.42
C GLY A 31 10.79 11.46 0.15
N PHE A 32 10.46 10.52 -0.75
CA PHE A 32 9.60 10.87 -1.91
C PHE A 32 8.11 10.67 -1.61
N ALA A 33 7.83 10.04 -0.50
CA ALA A 33 6.51 9.48 -0.23
C ALA A 33 5.61 10.43 0.56
N SER A 34 6.16 11.44 1.23
CA SER A 34 5.31 12.27 2.06
C SER A 34 4.57 13.34 1.24
N THR A 35 5.26 14.04 0.36
CA THR A 35 4.67 15.26 -0.24
C THR A 35 5.16 15.56 -1.64
N GLY A 36 6.02 14.72 -2.22
CA GLY A 36 6.72 15.10 -3.44
C GLY A 36 7.73 16.22 -3.24
N GLY A 37 8.02 16.59 -1.98
CA GLY A 37 8.97 17.64 -1.62
C GLY A 37 8.38 19.06 -1.68
N ASP A 38 7.06 19.22 -1.59
CA ASP A 38 6.44 20.54 -1.55
C ASP A 38 6.49 21.11 -0.12
N PRO A 39 7.21 22.24 0.10
CA PRO A 39 7.41 22.82 1.43
C PRO A 39 6.10 23.22 2.13
N ILE A 40 5.10 23.70 1.39
CA ILE A 40 3.80 24.13 1.95
C ILE A 40 3.09 22.94 2.62
N ILE A 41 3.16 21.78 1.98
CA ILE A 41 2.55 20.56 2.53
C ILE A 41 3.34 20.10 3.75
N ASP A 42 4.68 20.11 3.68
CA ASP A 42 5.54 19.67 4.78
C ASP A 42 5.37 20.56 6.02
N GLU A 43 5.26 21.86 5.87
CA GLU A 43 5.01 22.82 6.95
C GLU A 43 3.63 22.58 7.59
N TYR A 44 2.61 22.38 6.76
CA TYR A 44 1.26 22.07 7.25
C TYR A 44 1.24 20.76 8.03
N GLU A 45 1.82 19.69 7.48
CA GLU A 45 1.89 18.39 8.19
C GLU A 45 2.62 18.51 9.53
N ALA A 46 3.72 19.25 9.56
CA ALA A 46 4.44 19.50 10.80
C ALA A 46 3.58 20.25 11.84
N SER A 47 2.77 21.20 11.40
CA SER A 47 1.91 22.00 12.28
C SER A 47 0.81 21.20 12.96
N ILE A 48 0.29 20.17 12.31
CA ILE A 48 -0.81 19.32 12.85
C ILE A 48 -0.31 18.09 13.64
N LEU A 49 0.99 17.82 13.67
CA LEU A 49 1.55 16.68 14.40
C LEU A 49 1.16 16.62 15.88
N PRO A 50 1.11 17.73 16.64
CA PRO A 50 0.68 17.70 18.04
C PRO A 50 -0.78 17.23 18.20
N GLU A 51 -1.67 17.64 17.29
CA GLU A 51 -3.07 17.19 17.29
C GLU A 51 -3.16 15.70 16.96
N ILE A 52 -2.41 15.23 15.97
CA ILE A 52 -2.35 13.82 15.62
C ILE A 52 -1.88 12.99 16.82
N GLU A 53 -0.85 13.43 17.52
CA GLU A 53 -0.35 12.75 18.71
C GLU A 53 -1.39 12.70 19.84
N ALA A 54 -2.07 13.81 20.08
CA ALA A 54 -3.12 13.89 21.11
C ALA A 54 -4.29 12.93 20.81
N ARG A 55 -4.64 12.74 19.53
CA ARG A 55 -5.76 11.88 19.09
C ARG A 55 -5.38 10.41 18.95
N LEU A 56 -4.19 10.10 18.44
CA LEU A 56 -3.79 8.75 18.04
C LEU A 56 -2.70 8.15 18.94
N GLY A 57 -2.06 8.97 19.77
CA GLY A 57 -0.94 8.59 20.63
C GLY A 57 0.42 8.65 19.91
N ALA A 58 1.48 8.70 20.71
CA ALA A 58 2.86 8.92 20.24
C ALA A 58 3.33 7.86 19.23
N ASN A 59 2.91 6.61 19.37
CA ASN A 59 3.31 5.54 18.46
C ASN A 59 2.72 5.73 17.06
N ARG A 60 1.41 6.01 16.98
CA ARG A 60 0.72 6.18 15.69
C ARG A 60 1.09 7.48 14.99
N ARG A 61 1.44 8.53 15.72
CA ARG A 61 1.99 9.76 15.15
C ARG A 61 3.20 9.51 14.23
N ARG A 62 4.02 8.54 14.60
CA ARG A 62 5.25 8.20 13.86
C ARG A 62 5.03 7.25 12.69
N MET A 63 3.86 6.63 12.64
CA MET A 63 3.56 5.67 11.58
C MET A 63 3.32 6.39 10.25
N ARG A 64 4.11 6.02 9.25
CA ARG A 64 3.89 6.41 7.86
C ARG A 64 3.44 5.16 7.10
N GLY A 65 2.14 5.06 6.87
CA GLY A 65 1.58 4.01 6.03
C GLY A 65 2.08 4.15 4.61
N LEU A 66 2.39 3.03 3.98
CA LEU A 66 2.80 2.99 2.58
C LEU A 66 1.60 2.72 1.69
N HIS A 67 1.42 1.48 1.32
CA HIS A 67 0.31 1.03 0.50
C HIS A 67 -0.54 0.04 1.31
N CYS A 68 -1.78 0.38 1.52
CA CYS A 68 -2.76 -0.49 2.17
C CYS A 68 -3.60 -1.17 1.11
N THR A 69 -3.71 -2.49 1.18
CA THR A 69 -4.67 -3.26 0.40
C THR A 69 -5.84 -3.64 1.29
N ILE A 70 -7.03 -3.32 0.86
CA ILE A 70 -8.29 -3.75 1.46
C ILE A 70 -8.95 -4.72 0.47
N PHE A 71 -8.86 -5.99 0.78
CA PHE A 71 -9.42 -7.05 -0.07
C PHE A 71 -10.91 -6.81 -0.34
N PRO A 72 -11.43 -7.03 -1.55
CA PRO A 72 -10.71 -7.61 -2.69
C PRO A 72 -10.03 -6.59 -3.63
N ASN A 73 -10.54 -5.37 -3.75
CA ASN A 73 -10.18 -4.48 -4.86
C ASN A 73 -10.07 -3.00 -4.48
N PHE A 74 -9.85 -2.72 -3.21
CA PHE A 74 -9.64 -1.35 -2.75
C PHE A 74 -8.21 -1.18 -2.22
N SER A 75 -7.61 -0.05 -2.50
CA SER A 75 -6.32 0.30 -1.92
C SER A 75 -6.23 1.77 -1.53
N TRP A 76 -5.35 2.02 -0.57
CA TRP A 76 -5.01 3.34 -0.10
C TRP A 76 -3.51 3.52 -0.12
N LEU A 77 -3.05 4.46 -0.94
CA LEU A 77 -1.65 4.87 -0.99
C LEU A 77 -1.50 6.18 -0.21
N ASN A 78 -1.16 6.05 1.06
CA ASN A 78 -1.13 7.18 1.98
C ASN A 78 -0.15 8.30 1.57
N PRO A 79 1.10 8.00 1.17
CA PRO A 79 2.03 9.05 0.77
C PRO A 79 1.55 9.86 -0.42
N ALA A 80 0.89 9.22 -1.37
CA ALA A 80 0.33 9.88 -2.55
C ALA A 80 -1.11 10.38 -2.34
N ARG A 81 -1.67 10.18 -1.15
CA ARG A 81 -3.05 10.60 -0.80
C ARG A 81 -4.10 10.17 -1.81
N THR A 82 -3.97 8.93 -2.31
CA THR A 82 -4.94 8.35 -3.23
C THR A 82 -5.69 7.20 -2.59
N LEU A 83 -6.99 7.18 -2.84
CA LEU A 83 -7.88 6.03 -2.63
C LEU A 83 -8.18 5.44 -3.99
N ARG A 84 -8.05 4.13 -4.15
CA ARG A 84 -8.19 3.47 -5.45
C ARG A 84 -9.14 2.30 -5.39
N VAL A 85 -10.00 2.23 -6.38
CA VAL A 85 -10.85 1.07 -6.63
C VAL A 85 -10.37 0.42 -7.93
N TRP A 86 -10.05 -0.86 -7.86
CA TRP A 86 -9.54 -1.66 -8.96
C TRP A 86 -10.69 -2.46 -9.55
N GLN A 87 -11.21 -2.04 -10.71
CA GLN A 87 -12.37 -2.65 -11.34
C GLN A 87 -11.95 -3.56 -12.49
N PRO A 88 -12.00 -4.89 -12.32
CA PRO A 88 -11.72 -5.81 -13.41
C PRO A 88 -12.79 -5.67 -14.50
N LYS A 89 -12.35 -5.54 -15.75
CA LYS A 89 -13.20 -5.45 -16.95
C LYS A 89 -13.02 -6.67 -17.88
N GLY A 90 -12.12 -7.55 -17.52
CA GLY A 90 -11.81 -8.76 -18.27
C GLY A 90 -10.45 -9.33 -17.87
N PRO A 91 -10.00 -10.42 -18.51
CA PRO A 91 -8.76 -11.09 -18.14
C PRO A 91 -7.50 -10.21 -18.23
N ASN A 92 -7.49 -9.26 -19.16
CA ASN A 92 -6.32 -8.42 -19.46
C ASN A 92 -6.60 -6.93 -19.29
N VAL A 93 -7.75 -6.56 -18.72
CA VAL A 93 -8.16 -5.16 -18.58
C VAL A 93 -8.78 -4.92 -17.23
N PHE A 94 -8.32 -3.89 -16.56
CA PHE A 94 -8.97 -3.33 -15.39
C PHE A 94 -9.00 -1.80 -15.50
N GLU A 95 -9.94 -1.22 -14.81
CA GLU A 95 -10.13 0.22 -14.71
C GLU A 95 -9.76 0.65 -13.29
N ILE A 96 -8.99 1.72 -13.15
CA ILE A 96 -8.64 2.28 -11.85
C ILE A 96 -9.44 3.55 -11.63
N TRP A 97 -10.25 3.56 -10.57
CA TRP A 97 -10.87 4.77 -10.08
C TRP A 97 -10.02 5.31 -8.95
N SER A 98 -9.32 6.41 -9.22
CA SER A 98 -8.40 7.03 -8.26
C SER A 98 -8.98 8.35 -7.76
N PHE A 99 -9.07 8.48 -6.44
CA PHE A 99 -9.58 9.66 -5.75
C PHE A 99 -8.45 10.28 -4.94
N VAL A 100 -8.19 11.56 -5.16
CA VAL A 100 -7.28 12.34 -4.31
C VAL A 100 -8.03 12.80 -3.07
N PHE A 101 -7.50 12.55 -1.90
CA PHE A 101 -8.04 13.10 -0.67
C PHE A 101 -7.15 14.20 -0.10
N VAL A 102 -7.77 15.20 0.46
CA VAL A 102 -7.13 16.33 1.13
C VAL A 102 -7.73 16.53 2.52
N ASP A 103 -6.94 17.06 3.43
CA ASP A 103 -7.47 17.42 4.74
C ASP A 103 -8.51 18.54 4.57
N LYS A 104 -9.71 18.30 5.08
CA LYS A 104 -10.83 19.26 5.00
C LYS A 104 -10.49 20.60 5.65
N GLN A 105 -9.70 20.58 6.71
CA GLN A 105 -9.35 21.75 7.51
C GLN A 105 -8.09 22.47 7.00
N ALA A 106 -7.35 21.86 6.07
CA ALA A 106 -6.16 22.49 5.51
C ALA A 106 -6.51 23.78 4.77
N PRO A 107 -5.61 24.79 4.77
CA PRO A 107 -5.70 25.95 3.89
C PRO A 107 -5.85 25.54 2.42
N GLU A 108 -6.51 26.38 1.61
CA GLU A 108 -6.76 26.03 0.21
C GLU A 108 -5.47 25.85 -0.60
N GLU A 109 -4.45 26.64 -0.32
CA GLU A 109 -3.12 26.52 -0.92
C GLU A 109 -2.49 25.15 -0.68
N VAL A 110 -2.65 24.58 0.54
CA VAL A 110 -2.18 23.25 0.88
C VAL A 110 -2.99 22.17 0.12
N LYS A 111 -4.28 22.38 -0.01
CA LYS A 111 -5.16 21.45 -0.77
C LYS A 111 -4.79 21.46 -2.25
N GLU A 112 -4.56 22.61 -2.83
CA GLU A 112 -4.16 22.77 -4.23
C GLU A 112 -2.79 22.14 -4.48
N ALA A 113 -1.80 22.43 -3.64
CA ALA A 113 -0.48 21.82 -3.70
C ALA A 113 -0.58 20.29 -3.61
N THR A 114 -1.39 19.77 -2.69
CA THR A 114 -1.63 18.33 -2.53
C THR A 114 -2.22 17.71 -3.79
N ARG A 115 -3.25 18.32 -4.37
CA ARG A 115 -3.85 17.84 -5.63
C ARG A 115 -2.84 17.82 -6.76
N TRP A 116 -2.08 18.90 -6.89
CA TRP A 116 -1.06 19.03 -7.93
C TRP A 116 0.04 17.97 -7.82
N VAL A 117 0.65 17.84 -6.66
CA VAL A 117 1.71 16.83 -6.42
C VAL A 117 1.19 15.41 -6.66
N THR A 118 -0.02 15.12 -6.19
CA THR A 118 -0.63 13.80 -6.42
C THR A 118 -0.85 13.52 -7.91
N GLN A 119 -1.36 14.48 -8.67
CA GLN A 119 -1.58 14.33 -10.11
C GLN A 119 -0.27 14.15 -10.88
N MET A 120 0.78 14.87 -10.51
CA MET A 120 2.09 14.77 -11.13
C MET A 120 2.75 13.40 -10.89
N GLN A 121 2.48 12.77 -9.77
CA GLN A 121 3.05 11.46 -9.43
C GLN A 121 2.16 10.30 -9.86
N PHE A 122 0.88 10.35 -9.55
CA PHE A 122 -0.06 9.23 -9.64
C PHE A 122 -1.34 9.56 -10.43
N GLY A 123 -1.34 10.62 -11.21
CA GLY A 123 -2.38 10.86 -12.20
C GLY A 123 -2.21 9.94 -13.43
N PRO A 124 -3.18 9.92 -14.37
CA PRO A 124 -3.11 9.09 -15.57
C PRO A 124 -1.87 9.32 -16.45
N ALA A 125 -1.29 10.51 -16.37
CA ALA A 125 -0.03 10.88 -17.02
C ALA A 125 1.08 11.15 -15.97
N GLY A 126 0.92 10.63 -14.76
CA GLY A 126 1.87 10.83 -13.67
C GLY A 126 3.11 9.97 -13.82
N LEU A 127 4.22 10.46 -13.26
CA LEU A 127 5.53 9.85 -13.41
C LEU A 127 5.57 8.40 -12.91
N ALA A 128 4.96 8.10 -11.77
CA ALA A 128 5.01 6.77 -11.15
C ALA A 128 3.93 5.81 -11.68
N GLU A 129 2.76 6.31 -12.02
CA GLU A 129 1.64 5.46 -12.45
C GLU A 129 1.87 4.81 -13.82
N GLN A 130 2.56 5.49 -14.71
CA GLN A 130 2.86 4.95 -16.05
C GLN A 130 3.83 3.78 -15.99
N ASP A 131 4.85 3.85 -15.16
CA ASP A 131 5.82 2.76 -14.95
C ASP A 131 5.13 1.51 -14.39
N ASP A 132 4.23 1.70 -13.43
CA ASP A 132 3.42 0.61 -12.87
C ASP A 132 2.52 -0.01 -13.95
N GLY A 133 1.83 0.81 -14.73
CA GLY A 133 0.94 0.38 -15.81
C GLY A 133 1.65 -0.44 -16.87
N GLU A 134 2.86 -0.06 -17.27
CA GLU A 134 3.69 -0.83 -18.20
C GLU A 134 4.06 -2.19 -17.63
N ASN A 135 4.51 -2.23 -16.38
CA ASN A 135 4.85 -3.48 -15.69
C ASN A 135 3.64 -4.45 -15.64
N TRP A 136 2.46 -3.97 -15.31
CA TRP A 136 1.25 -4.80 -15.28
C TRP A 136 0.88 -5.32 -16.68
N GLY A 137 1.01 -4.48 -17.70
CA GLY A 137 0.80 -4.87 -19.09
C GLY A 137 1.77 -5.96 -19.55
N LEU A 138 3.05 -5.81 -19.24
CA LEU A 138 4.09 -6.79 -19.55
C LEU A 138 3.86 -8.12 -18.81
N ILE A 139 3.48 -8.10 -17.54
CA ILE A 139 3.14 -9.30 -16.78
C ILE A 139 1.97 -10.04 -17.44
N SER A 140 0.89 -9.33 -17.74
CA SER A 140 -0.30 -9.90 -18.38
C SER A 140 0.02 -10.48 -19.78
N GLY A 141 0.81 -9.76 -20.58
CA GLY A 141 1.27 -10.24 -21.88
C GLY A 141 2.13 -11.49 -21.80
N ASN A 142 3.04 -11.56 -20.83
CA ASN A 142 3.87 -12.74 -20.59
C ASN A 142 3.03 -13.94 -20.14
N LEU A 143 2.08 -13.74 -19.24
CA LEU A 143 1.17 -14.79 -18.79
C LEU A 143 0.31 -15.34 -19.94
N ALA A 144 -0.21 -14.47 -20.81
CA ALA A 144 -1.00 -14.87 -21.95
C ALA A 144 -0.18 -15.64 -23.01
N SER A 145 1.07 -15.23 -23.28
CA SER A 145 1.90 -15.82 -24.32
C SER A 145 2.69 -17.05 -23.87
N ARG A 146 3.05 -17.13 -22.59
CA ARG A 146 3.95 -18.16 -22.05
C ARG A 146 3.35 -18.93 -20.87
N GLY A 147 2.03 -18.93 -20.73
CA GLY A 147 1.34 -19.61 -19.64
C GLY A 147 1.81 -21.04 -19.38
N PRO A 148 1.95 -21.91 -20.40
CA PRO A 148 2.44 -23.27 -20.21
C PRO A 148 3.86 -23.38 -19.65
N GLN A 149 4.74 -22.42 -19.97
CA GLN A 149 6.10 -22.42 -19.44
C GLN A 149 6.18 -21.81 -18.04
N ILE A 150 5.30 -20.88 -17.71
CA ILE A 150 5.24 -20.24 -16.39
C ILE A 150 4.85 -21.24 -15.30
N HIS A 151 4.02 -22.22 -15.61
CA HIS A 151 3.69 -23.32 -14.66
C HIS A 151 4.90 -24.14 -14.24
N LYS A 152 6.03 -24.03 -14.94
CA LYS A 152 7.30 -24.67 -14.57
C LYS A 152 8.19 -23.79 -13.69
N LEU A 153 7.84 -22.52 -13.52
CA LEU A 153 8.58 -21.62 -12.64
C LEU A 153 8.17 -21.88 -11.20
N ALA A 154 9.15 -22.07 -10.34
CA ALA A 154 8.94 -22.19 -8.90
C ALA A 154 8.74 -20.81 -8.27
N LEU A 155 7.65 -20.14 -8.62
CA LEU A 155 7.28 -18.88 -8.00
C LEU A 155 6.82 -19.14 -6.58
N ASN A 156 7.34 -18.37 -5.64
CA ASN A 156 6.97 -18.50 -4.23
C ASN A 156 6.83 -17.11 -3.59
N TYR A 157 6.12 -17.07 -2.46
CA TYR A 157 5.94 -15.90 -1.61
C TYR A 157 6.45 -16.22 -0.21
N THR A 158 7.75 -16.46 -0.07
CA THR A 158 8.37 -16.95 1.17
C THR A 158 9.13 -15.89 1.96
N MET A 159 9.31 -14.69 1.43
CA MET A 159 10.01 -13.63 2.15
C MET A 159 9.30 -13.34 3.48
N GLY A 160 10.05 -13.50 4.58
CA GLY A 160 9.56 -13.33 5.94
C GLY A 160 8.71 -14.49 6.49
N LEU A 161 8.59 -15.61 5.76
CA LEU A 161 7.85 -16.78 6.23
C LEU A 161 8.48 -17.37 7.51
N GLY A 162 7.65 -17.58 8.53
CA GLY A 162 8.11 -18.08 9.83
C GLY A 162 8.62 -17.01 10.79
N HIS A 163 8.58 -15.73 10.39
CA HIS A 163 8.92 -14.58 11.23
C HIS A 163 7.69 -13.76 11.63
N GLU A 164 6.51 -14.23 11.25
CA GLU A 164 5.24 -13.60 11.62
C GLU A 164 4.91 -13.86 13.10
N GLY A 165 4.33 -12.87 13.75
CA GLY A 165 3.93 -12.97 15.14
C GLY A 165 2.81 -12.00 15.50
N ALA A 166 2.44 -12.00 16.77
CA ALA A 166 1.53 -11.01 17.33
C ALA A 166 2.33 -9.84 17.90
N ASP A 167 1.83 -8.64 17.73
CA ASP A 167 2.33 -7.44 18.37
C ASP A 167 1.15 -6.74 19.07
N PRO A 168 1.25 -6.48 20.39
CA PRO A 168 0.15 -5.87 21.15
C PRO A 168 -0.28 -4.49 20.64
N GLN A 169 0.56 -3.81 19.88
CA GLN A 169 0.29 -2.47 19.35
C GLN A 169 -0.46 -2.49 18.02
N PHE A 170 -0.52 -3.66 17.34
CA PHE A 170 -1.09 -3.80 16.01
C PHE A 170 -2.05 -4.99 15.92
N PRO A 171 -3.14 -4.85 15.19
CA PRO A 171 -4.08 -5.95 14.98
C PRO A 171 -3.52 -7.00 14.01
N GLY A 172 -3.96 -8.26 14.15
CA GLY A 172 -3.64 -9.33 13.22
C GLY A 172 -2.23 -9.86 13.39
N GLN A 173 -1.66 -10.36 12.29
CA GLN A 173 -0.29 -10.82 12.24
C GLN A 173 0.65 -9.70 11.82
N VAL A 174 1.81 -9.65 12.44
CA VAL A 174 2.83 -8.63 12.22
C VAL A 174 4.14 -9.29 11.79
N LEU A 175 4.76 -8.72 10.78
CA LEU A 175 6.13 -9.02 10.38
C LEU A 175 7.04 -7.89 10.90
N PRO A 176 8.16 -8.21 11.63
CA PRO A 176 8.96 -7.19 12.30
C PRO A 176 9.88 -6.37 11.38
N HIS A 177 9.63 -6.37 10.08
CA HIS A 177 10.34 -5.57 9.07
C HIS A 177 9.41 -5.12 7.96
N LEU A 178 9.85 -4.07 7.23
CA LEU A 178 9.04 -3.41 6.21
C LEU A 178 8.78 -4.30 5.00
N PHE A 179 9.79 -5.00 4.51
CA PHE A 179 9.69 -5.81 3.31
C PHE A 179 9.45 -7.27 3.65
N GLY A 180 8.46 -7.85 3.01
CA GLY A 180 8.08 -9.24 3.13
C GLY A 180 6.85 -9.53 2.30
N GLU A 181 6.46 -10.79 2.24
CA GLU A 181 5.34 -11.25 1.41
C GLU A 181 4.18 -11.81 2.24
N MET A 182 4.12 -11.47 3.50
CA MET A 182 3.04 -11.91 4.39
C MET A 182 1.67 -11.39 3.92
N ALA A 183 1.59 -10.12 3.53
CA ALA A 183 0.34 -9.54 3.06
C ALA A 183 -0.14 -10.20 1.75
N GLN A 184 0.79 -10.52 0.84
CA GLN A 184 0.50 -11.23 -0.41
C GLN A 184 0.00 -12.64 -0.13
N ARG A 185 0.64 -13.38 0.79
CA ARG A 185 0.19 -14.72 1.19
C ARG A 185 -1.24 -14.70 1.73
N MET A 186 -1.55 -13.74 2.59
CA MET A 186 -2.90 -13.61 3.15
C MET A 186 -3.93 -13.18 2.11
N PHE A 187 -3.56 -12.28 1.18
CA PHE A 187 -4.42 -11.90 0.08
C PHE A 187 -4.80 -13.11 -0.79
N TYR A 188 -3.82 -13.90 -1.24
CA TYR A 188 -4.08 -15.08 -2.06
C TYR A 188 -4.81 -16.19 -1.31
N ARG A 189 -4.54 -16.36 -0.02
CA ARG A 189 -5.30 -17.28 0.83
C ARG A 189 -6.77 -16.89 0.85
N ARG A 190 -7.06 -15.62 1.10
CA ARG A 190 -8.41 -15.09 1.12
C ARG A 190 -9.09 -15.22 -0.24
N TRP A 191 -8.37 -14.91 -1.31
CA TRP A 191 -8.87 -15.11 -2.67
C TRP A 191 -9.24 -16.57 -2.93
N ALA A 192 -8.39 -17.51 -2.55
CA ALA A 192 -8.66 -18.94 -2.73
C ALA A 192 -9.92 -19.39 -1.95
N GLU A 193 -10.13 -18.89 -0.73
CA GLU A 193 -11.36 -19.16 0.04
C GLU A 193 -12.61 -18.70 -0.73
N PHE A 194 -12.58 -17.52 -1.32
CA PHE A 194 -13.70 -17.00 -2.14
C PHE A 194 -13.93 -17.83 -3.40
N MET A 195 -12.85 -18.28 -4.04
CA MET A 195 -12.95 -19.06 -5.29
C MET A 195 -13.44 -20.51 -5.07
N THR A 196 -13.33 -21.02 -3.86
CA THR A 196 -13.69 -22.42 -3.54
C THR A 196 -14.92 -22.56 -2.66
N SER A 197 -15.45 -21.44 -2.14
CA SER A 197 -16.66 -21.45 -1.30
C SER A 197 -17.92 -21.21 -2.12
N SER A 198 -19.00 -21.89 -1.77
CA SER A 198 -20.34 -21.62 -2.30
C SER A 198 -21.10 -20.52 -1.54
N GLU A 199 -20.58 -20.12 -0.38
CA GLU A 199 -21.15 -19.09 0.49
C GLU A 199 -20.10 -18.02 0.77
N TRP A 200 -20.53 -16.90 1.35
CA TRP A 200 -19.59 -15.85 1.78
C TRP A 200 -18.69 -16.39 2.90
N PRO A 201 -17.39 -16.62 2.63
CA PRO A 201 -16.53 -17.24 3.61
C PRO A 201 -16.19 -16.25 4.74
N MET A 202 -16.47 -16.62 5.98
CA MET A 202 -16.00 -15.90 7.16
C MET A 202 -14.63 -16.43 7.55
N PRO A 203 -13.65 -15.56 7.89
CA PRO A 203 -12.36 -16.02 8.39
C PRO A 203 -12.51 -16.76 9.72
N ALA A 204 -11.72 -17.81 9.89
CA ALA A 204 -11.64 -18.57 11.13
C ALA A 204 -10.88 -17.78 12.22
#